data_fc44a374f8ae4534ce8a82baef24c4c5
#
_entry.id   fc44a374f8ae4534ce8a82baef24c4c5
#
_cell.length_a   1.000
_cell.length_b   1.000
_cell.length_c   1.000
_cell.angle_alpha   90.00
_cell.angle_beta   90.00
_cell.angle_gamma   90.00
#
_symmetry.space_group_name_H-M   'P 1'
#
loop_
_entity.id
_entity.type
_entity.pdbx_description
1 polymer ?
#
loop_
_entity_poly.entity_id
_entity_poly.type
_entity_poly.pdbx_seq_one_letter_code
_entity_poly.pdbx_strand_id
1 'polypeptide(L)'
;MEQCRKSFPEGFLWGGATAANQVEGAWDADGKGPSLADAMVAGTHQLPRRITLEIDESRNYYPSHSGTDFYHHYKEDIALFAEMGFKVYRMSINWPRIFPKGTETEPNEAGLQFYDKVFAELKKYGIEPLVTLYHNEMPLNMVTAMGGWVDRRSIDCYLRFAEVLFRRYKDVVKYWIPFNEINDLTTAVGNWNHGGILNHGTEDFSHQVDDPDKRYAALHNQFVASAKAVLLGRQINPEFRFGTMICHITVYPLTCRPEDVLLTQQEDQLRNCMSGDVQCKGVYPYYAKRYFERNHIHFDVEPGDEELLRRGTVDFYSFSYYMTNCVTAQKDAAQVSGNIMGGAKNPYLKATEWNWQID
;
A
#
# COMPACT_ATOMS: atom_id res chain seq x y z
N MET A 1 4.76 -27.05 31.66
CA MET A 1 4.35 -26.84 30.25
C MET A 1 3.05 -26.05 30.29
N GLU A 2 3.10 -24.77 29.97
CA GLU A 2 1.90 -23.95 29.82
C GLU A 2 1.03 -24.57 28.71
N GLN A 3 -0.24 -24.82 29.02
CA GLN A 3 -1.18 -25.30 28.02
C GLN A 3 -1.25 -24.23 26.91
N CYS A 4 -0.83 -24.59 25.72
CA CYS A 4 -0.97 -23.76 24.52
C CYS A 4 -2.44 -23.31 24.45
N ARG A 5 -2.71 -22.01 24.52
CA ARG A 5 -4.07 -21.47 24.42
C ARG A 5 -4.68 -21.92 23.08
N LYS A 6 -5.79 -22.63 23.16
CA LYS A 6 -6.52 -23.12 21.96
C LYS A 6 -7.40 -22.05 21.29
N SER A 7 -7.33 -20.81 21.77
CA SER A 7 -8.18 -19.70 21.30
C SER A 7 -7.38 -18.40 21.25
N PHE A 8 -7.81 -17.49 20.40
CA PHE A 8 -7.30 -16.12 20.40
C PHE A 8 -7.60 -15.42 21.73
N PRO A 9 -6.82 -14.39 22.12
CA PRO A 9 -7.07 -13.66 23.35
C PRO A 9 -8.45 -12.98 23.31
N GLU A 10 -9.00 -12.77 24.51
CA GLU A 10 -10.23 -11.97 24.67
C GLU A 10 -10.02 -10.56 24.10
N GLY A 11 -11.01 -10.05 23.39
CA GLY A 11 -10.93 -8.75 22.72
C GLY A 11 -10.16 -8.74 21.41
N PHE A 12 -9.78 -9.91 20.87
CA PHE A 12 -9.17 -9.99 19.54
C PHE A 12 -10.14 -9.47 18.47
N LEU A 13 -9.66 -8.54 17.64
CA LEU A 13 -10.46 -7.86 16.63
C LEU A 13 -10.49 -8.67 15.32
N TRP A 14 -11.55 -9.42 15.10
CA TRP A 14 -11.82 -10.10 13.84
C TRP A 14 -12.45 -9.12 12.85
N GLY A 15 -12.06 -9.19 11.58
CA GLY A 15 -12.62 -8.30 10.56
C GLY A 15 -12.12 -8.57 9.17
N GLY A 16 -12.29 -7.59 8.30
CA GLY A 16 -11.86 -7.64 6.91
C GLY A 16 -11.26 -6.32 6.46
N ALA A 17 -10.78 -6.32 5.21
CA ALA A 17 -10.11 -5.17 4.61
C ALA A 17 -10.59 -4.94 3.17
N THR A 18 -10.70 -3.67 2.80
CA THR A 18 -10.88 -3.23 1.41
C THR A 18 -9.98 -2.03 1.11
N ALA A 19 -9.81 -1.71 -0.18
CA ALA A 19 -9.19 -0.47 -0.62
C ALA A 19 -10.20 0.39 -1.38
N ALA A 20 -10.15 1.70 -1.18
CA ALA A 20 -11.09 2.64 -1.81
C ALA A 20 -11.11 2.49 -3.34
N ASN A 21 -9.94 2.37 -3.97
CA ASN A 21 -9.85 2.19 -5.43
C ASN A 21 -10.44 0.87 -5.96
N GLN A 22 -10.65 -0.12 -5.09
CA GLN A 22 -11.20 -1.41 -5.47
C GLN A 22 -12.73 -1.46 -5.30
N VAL A 23 -13.27 -0.73 -4.32
CA VAL A 23 -14.67 -0.90 -3.92
C VAL A 23 -15.53 0.34 -4.10
N GLU A 24 -14.99 1.56 -3.96
CA GLU A 24 -15.82 2.76 -3.90
C GLU A 24 -16.62 3.01 -5.18
N GLY A 25 -15.99 2.93 -6.33
CA GLY A 25 -16.63 3.44 -7.56
C GLY A 25 -16.83 4.96 -7.48
N ALA A 26 -17.85 5.47 -8.18
CA ALA A 26 -18.21 6.90 -8.19
C ALA A 26 -16.95 7.79 -8.40
N TRP A 27 -16.14 7.43 -9.39
CA TRP A 27 -14.78 7.94 -9.59
C TRP A 27 -14.69 9.43 -9.93
N ASP A 28 -15.77 10.01 -10.45
CA ASP A 28 -15.90 11.42 -10.84
C ASP A 28 -17.01 12.15 -10.05
N ALA A 29 -17.63 11.46 -9.06
CA ALA A 29 -18.74 12.03 -8.30
C ALA A 29 -18.26 13.04 -7.23
N ASP A 30 -19.12 14.03 -6.95
CA ASP A 30 -18.98 14.99 -5.85
C ASP A 30 -17.61 15.71 -5.83
N GLY A 31 -17.06 15.98 -7.01
CA GLY A 31 -15.80 16.71 -7.16
C GLY A 31 -14.53 15.90 -6.91
N LYS A 32 -14.64 14.57 -6.85
CA LYS A 32 -13.45 13.70 -6.81
C LYS A 32 -12.62 13.89 -8.08
N GLY A 33 -11.30 14.01 -7.91
CA GLY A 33 -10.35 13.96 -9.03
C GLY A 33 -9.89 12.54 -9.36
N PRO A 34 -9.28 12.33 -10.54
CA PRO A 34 -8.74 11.04 -10.91
C PRO A 34 -7.49 10.68 -10.07
N SER A 35 -7.37 9.39 -9.75
CA SER A 35 -6.21 8.78 -9.10
C SER A 35 -5.38 7.96 -10.08
N LEU A 36 -4.24 7.45 -9.59
CA LEU A 36 -3.44 6.43 -10.29
C LEU A 36 -4.28 5.23 -10.75
N ALA A 37 -5.17 4.76 -9.87
CA ALA A 37 -6.01 3.60 -10.13
C ALA A 37 -7.02 3.87 -11.24
N ASP A 38 -7.53 5.11 -11.31
CA ASP A 38 -8.50 5.52 -12.32
C ASP A 38 -7.89 5.62 -13.73
N ALA A 39 -6.57 5.69 -13.83
CA ALA A 39 -5.82 5.65 -15.08
C ALA A 39 -5.42 4.22 -15.53
N MET A 40 -5.86 3.18 -14.81
CA MET A 40 -5.49 1.79 -15.10
C MET A 40 -6.61 1.04 -15.82
N VAL A 41 -6.40 0.77 -17.08
CA VAL A 41 -7.27 -0.06 -17.92
C VAL A 41 -7.22 -1.53 -17.47
N ALA A 42 -8.36 -2.21 -17.50
CA ALA A 42 -8.43 -3.63 -17.20
C ALA A 42 -7.52 -4.46 -18.13
N GLY A 43 -6.93 -5.52 -17.56
CA GLY A 43 -6.27 -6.57 -18.32
C GLY A 43 -7.18 -7.79 -18.50
N THR A 44 -6.67 -8.78 -19.21
CA THR A 44 -7.24 -10.13 -19.33
C THR A 44 -6.14 -11.16 -19.03
N HIS A 45 -6.46 -12.44 -19.08
CA HIS A 45 -5.42 -13.50 -18.99
C HIS A 45 -4.36 -13.43 -20.10
N GLN A 46 -4.69 -12.83 -21.26
CA GLN A 46 -3.80 -12.71 -22.41
C GLN A 46 -3.18 -11.31 -22.57
N LEU A 47 -3.83 -10.31 -22.03
CA LEU A 47 -3.42 -8.91 -22.18
C LEU A 47 -3.11 -8.30 -20.80
N PRO A 48 -1.92 -7.70 -20.63
CA PRO A 48 -1.59 -7.01 -19.38
C PRO A 48 -2.47 -5.78 -19.18
N ARG A 49 -2.55 -5.30 -17.96
CA ARG A 49 -3.15 -4.00 -17.65
C ARG A 49 -2.32 -2.90 -18.30
N ARG A 50 -3.00 -1.81 -18.68
CA ARG A 50 -2.34 -0.64 -19.29
C ARG A 50 -2.60 0.61 -18.47
N ILE A 51 -1.65 1.53 -18.52
CA ILE A 51 -1.75 2.86 -17.92
C ILE A 51 -2.11 3.83 -19.04
N THR A 52 -3.17 4.63 -18.85
CA THR A 52 -3.58 5.66 -19.78
C THR A 52 -3.77 6.97 -19.03
N LEU A 53 -2.90 7.96 -19.27
CA LEU A 53 -3.01 9.26 -18.61
C LEU A 53 -4.23 10.06 -19.07
N GLU A 54 -4.69 9.82 -20.28
CA GLU A 54 -5.95 10.32 -20.82
C GLU A 54 -7.04 9.24 -20.63
N ILE A 55 -7.97 9.52 -19.73
CA ILE A 55 -9.05 8.59 -19.38
C ILE A 55 -10.13 8.69 -20.46
N ASP A 56 -10.40 7.56 -21.14
CA ASP A 56 -11.42 7.45 -22.21
C ASP A 56 -12.25 6.18 -22.03
N GLU A 57 -13.40 6.32 -21.37
CA GLU A 57 -14.35 5.21 -21.12
C GLU A 57 -15.06 4.73 -22.40
N SER A 58 -15.01 5.49 -23.49
CA SER A 58 -15.58 5.05 -24.77
C SER A 58 -14.75 3.94 -25.43
N ARG A 59 -13.47 3.83 -25.05
CA ARG A 59 -12.50 2.89 -25.63
C ARG A 59 -11.97 1.87 -24.62
N ASN A 60 -12.04 2.17 -23.32
CA ASN A 60 -11.39 1.38 -22.29
C ASN A 60 -12.34 1.13 -21.13
N TYR A 61 -12.14 0.00 -20.45
CA TYR A 61 -12.79 -0.29 -19.18
C TYR A 61 -11.80 -0.09 -18.02
N TYR A 62 -12.18 0.72 -17.06
CA TYR A 62 -11.41 1.04 -15.86
C TYR A 62 -12.12 0.43 -14.64
N PRO A 63 -11.59 -0.64 -14.03
CA PRO A 63 -12.28 -1.33 -12.93
C PRO A 63 -12.58 -0.46 -11.72
N SER A 64 -11.72 0.51 -11.40
CA SER A 64 -11.89 1.40 -10.25
C SER A 64 -13.06 2.38 -10.41
N HIS A 65 -13.50 2.65 -11.65
CA HIS A 65 -14.57 3.62 -11.90
C HIS A 65 -15.93 3.14 -11.35
N SER A 66 -16.17 1.84 -11.42
CA SER A 66 -17.38 1.24 -10.85
C SER A 66 -17.11 0.57 -9.50
N GLY A 67 -15.99 -0.14 -9.35
CA GLY A 67 -15.71 -0.95 -8.18
C GLY A 67 -16.85 -1.90 -7.86
N THR A 68 -17.23 -2.01 -6.59
CA THR A 68 -18.47 -2.63 -6.11
C THR A 68 -19.53 -1.57 -5.75
N ASP A 69 -19.28 -0.32 -6.11
CA ASP A 69 -20.13 0.84 -5.83
C ASP A 69 -20.41 1.06 -4.33
N PHE A 70 -19.40 0.84 -3.51
CA PHE A 70 -19.46 1.08 -2.06
C PHE A 70 -19.87 2.53 -1.74
N TYR A 71 -19.56 3.49 -2.62
CA TYR A 71 -19.95 4.88 -2.45
C TYR A 71 -21.47 5.05 -2.24
N HIS A 72 -22.27 4.30 -2.99
CA HIS A 72 -23.73 4.34 -2.87
C HIS A 72 -24.29 3.27 -1.92
N HIS A 73 -23.59 2.13 -1.78
CA HIS A 73 -24.06 0.94 -1.06
C HIS A 73 -23.42 0.70 0.31
N TYR A 74 -22.60 1.64 0.82
CA TYR A 74 -21.85 1.47 2.09
C TYR A 74 -22.71 1.03 3.27
N LYS A 75 -24.01 1.40 3.33
CA LYS A 75 -24.90 1.02 4.44
C LYS A 75 -25.24 -0.46 4.41
N GLU A 76 -25.56 -0.96 3.24
CA GLU A 76 -25.86 -2.36 3.01
C GLU A 76 -24.62 -3.22 3.24
N ASP A 77 -23.49 -2.80 2.70
CA ASP A 77 -22.22 -3.51 2.83
C ASP A 77 -21.77 -3.56 4.30
N ILE A 78 -21.86 -2.45 5.04
CA ILE A 78 -21.49 -2.42 6.47
C ILE A 78 -22.45 -3.28 7.30
N ALA A 79 -23.74 -3.33 6.95
CA ALA A 79 -24.69 -4.23 7.60
C ALA A 79 -24.30 -5.70 7.39
N LEU A 80 -23.85 -6.07 6.19
CA LEU A 80 -23.32 -7.41 5.89
C LEU A 80 -22.01 -7.70 6.67
N PHE A 81 -21.12 -6.73 6.82
CA PHE A 81 -19.93 -6.89 7.66
C PHE A 81 -20.31 -7.17 9.13
N ALA A 82 -21.34 -6.48 9.62
CA ALA A 82 -21.84 -6.72 10.98
C ALA A 82 -22.44 -8.14 11.12
N GLU A 83 -23.21 -8.61 10.12
CA GLU A 83 -23.73 -9.98 10.07
C GLU A 83 -22.60 -11.02 10.05
N MET A 84 -21.51 -10.76 9.31
CA MET A 84 -20.31 -11.59 9.30
C MET A 84 -19.55 -11.58 10.64
N GLY A 85 -19.92 -10.69 11.57
CA GLY A 85 -19.31 -10.61 12.89
C GLY A 85 -18.08 -9.73 12.98
N PHE A 86 -17.83 -8.83 12.04
CA PHE A 86 -16.69 -7.91 12.07
C PHE A 86 -16.66 -7.09 13.37
N LYS A 87 -15.47 -6.96 13.93
CA LYS A 87 -15.14 -6.09 15.06
C LYS A 87 -14.21 -4.96 14.64
N VAL A 88 -13.52 -5.14 13.54
CA VAL A 88 -12.68 -4.12 12.89
C VAL A 88 -12.89 -4.17 11.38
N TYR A 89 -12.93 -3.02 10.76
CA TYR A 89 -12.92 -2.90 9.31
C TYR A 89 -11.77 -2.00 8.87
N ARG A 90 -10.81 -2.59 8.13
CA ARG A 90 -9.75 -1.83 7.51
C ARG A 90 -10.22 -1.28 6.16
N MET A 91 -10.07 0.01 5.98
CA MET A 91 -10.41 0.72 4.74
C MET A 91 -9.36 1.76 4.41
N SER A 92 -9.29 2.22 3.18
CA SER A 92 -8.54 3.42 2.81
C SER A 92 -9.46 4.61 2.59
N ILE A 93 -8.91 5.82 2.65
CA ILE A 93 -9.56 7.06 2.24
C ILE A 93 -8.95 7.49 0.92
N ASN A 94 -9.78 7.64 -0.10
CA ASN A 94 -9.37 8.01 -1.44
C ASN A 94 -8.85 9.46 -1.44
N TRP A 95 -7.53 9.63 -1.60
CA TRP A 95 -6.89 10.95 -1.52
C TRP A 95 -7.52 11.98 -2.48
N PRO A 96 -7.69 11.70 -3.80
CA PRO A 96 -8.32 12.67 -4.71
C PRO A 96 -9.82 12.91 -4.45
N ARG A 97 -10.48 12.15 -3.58
CA ARG A 97 -11.83 12.50 -3.10
C ARG A 97 -11.78 13.67 -2.11
N ILE A 98 -10.66 13.81 -1.39
CA ILE A 98 -10.45 14.89 -0.41
C ILE A 98 -9.67 16.06 -1.02
N PHE A 99 -8.66 15.78 -1.84
CA PHE A 99 -7.86 16.77 -2.56
C PHE A 99 -7.77 16.34 -4.03
N PRO A 100 -8.68 16.79 -4.91
CA PRO A 100 -8.83 16.29 -6.28
C PRO A 100 -7.54 16.35 -7.13
N LYS A 101 -6.69 17.34 -6.93
CA LYS A 101 -5.38 17.48 -7.60
C LYS A 101 -4.21 17.15 -6.67
N GLY A 102 -4.45 17.01 -5.36
CA GLY A 102 -3.44 16.79 -4.33
C GLY A 102 -2.70 18.03 -3.88
N THR A 103 -2.84 19.15 -4.57
CA THR A 103 -2.09 20.41 -4.32
C THR A 103 -2.94 21.55 -3.78
N GLU A 104 -4.23 21.37 -3.64
CA GLU A 104 -5.15 22.35 -3.08
C GLU A 104 -4.80 22.67 -1.62
N THR A 105 -5.21 23.87 -1.18
CA THR A 105 -5.10 24.30 0.22
C THR A 105 -6.32 23.90 1.04
N GLU A 106 -7.48 23.81 0.41
CA GLU A 106 -8.75 23.46 1.05
C GLU A 106 -9.24 22.09 0.57
N PRO A 107 -9.77 21.26 1.49
CA PRO A 107 -10.29 19.95 1.14
C PRO A 107 -11.66 20.04 0.47
N ASN A 108 -11.99 19.02 -0.32
CA ASN A 108 -13.33 18.81 -0.82
C ASN A 108 -14.25 18.31 0.31
N GLU A 109 -15.13 19.18 0.77
CA GLU A 109 -16.04 18.90 1.90
C GLU A 109 -17.03 17.76 1.56
N ALA A 110 -17.48 17.60 0.30
CA ALA A 110 -18.35 16.52 -0.09
C ALA A 110 -17.70 15.14 0.11
N GLY A 111 -16.40 15.05 -0.20
CA GLY A 111 -15.61 13.84 0.06
C GLY A 111 -15.49 13.54 1.56
N LEU A 112 -15.26 14.55 2.40
CA LEU A 112 -15.22 14.38 3.86
C LEU A 112 -16.57 13.92 4.40
N GLN A 113 -17.68 14.51 3.94
CA GLN A 113 -19.04 14.12 4.35
C GLN A 113 -19.39 12.69 3.96
N PHE A 114 -18.86 12.16 2.87
CA PHE A 114 -19.01 10.75 2.54
C PHE A 114 -18.41 9.85 3.64
N TYR A 115 -17.16 10.10 4.03
CA TYR A 115 -16.52 9.32 5.10
C TYR A 115 -17.12 9.54 6.47
N ASP A 116 -17.67 10.74 6.78
CA ASP A 116 -18.47 10.97 7.99
C ASP A 116 -19.61 9.97 8.09
N LYS A 117 -20.33 9.77 6.97
CA LYS A 117 -21.47 8.83 6.89
C LYS A 117 -21.01 7.37 7.03
N VAL A 118 -19.89 7.01 6.41
CA VAL A 118 -19.28 5.66 6.52
C VAL A 118 -18.92 5.36 7.98
N PHE A 119 -18.19 6.27 8.65
CA PHE A 119 -17.80 6.09 10.04
C PHE A 119 -19.01 6.08 11.00
N ALA A 120 -20.02 6.88 10.74
CA ALA A 120 -21.25 6.85 11.52
C ALA A 120 -21.95 5.50 11.40
N GLU A 121 -21.96 4.89 10.20
CA GLU A 121 -22.56 3.56 9.99
C GLU A 121 -21.74 2.47 10.68
N LEU A 122 -20.40 2.48 10.59
CA LEU A 122 -19.53 1.54 11.31
C LEU A 122 -19.76 1.60 12.83
N LYS A 123 -19.84 2.82 13.38
CA LYS A 123 -20.10 3.04 14.81
C LYS A 123 -21.45 2.46 15.27
N LYS A 124 -22.47 2.53 14.44
CA LYS A 124 -23.80 1.98 14.71
C LYS A 124 -23.76 0.47 14.99
N TYR A 125 -22.86 -0.26 14.33
CA TYR A 125 -22.66 -1.70 14.51
C TYR A 125 -21.51 -2.05 15.46
N GLY A 126 -20.84 -1.07 16.05
CA GLY A 126 -19.70 -1.30 16.93
C GLY A 126 -18.47 -1.89 16.22
N ILE A 127 -18.30 -1.55 14.94
CA ILE A 127 -17.15 -1.96 14.13
C ILE A 127 -16.09 -0.85 14.21
N GLU A 128 -14.90 -1.19 14.69
CA GLU A 128 -13.77 -0.28 14.82
C GLU A 128 -13.16 0.02 13.45
N PRO A 129 -13.02 1.30 13.03
CA PRO A 129 -12.32 1.62 11.81
C PRO A 129 -10.81 1.55 11.98
N LEU A 130 -10.11 0.90 11.05
CA LEU A 130 -8.67 0.96 10.86
C LEU A 130 -8.40 1.60 9.52
N VAL A 131 -7.85 2.80 9.50
CA VAL A 131 -7.77 3.62 8.29
C VAL A 131 -6.38 3.64 7.68
N THR A 132 -6.29 3.26 6.42
CA THR A 132 -5.09 3.43 5.60
C THR A 132 -5.17 4.80 4.90
N LEU A 133 -4.16 5.64 5.10
CA LEU A 133 -4.11 6.98 4.49
C LEU A 133 -3.80 6.90 3.00
N TYR A 134 -2.80 6.13 2.62
CA TYR A 134 -2.39 5.95 1.22
C TYR A 134 -2.47 4.49 0.81
N HIS A 135 -3.35 4.18 -0.16
CA HIS A 135 -3.50 2.85 -0.71
C HIS A 135 -3.61 2.92 -2.25
N ASN A 136 -2.53 3.44 -2.87
CA ASN A 136 -2.39 3.54 -4.32
C ASN A 136 -3.37 4.52 -5.00
N GLU A 137 -3.81 5.54 -4.26
CA GLU A 137 -4.75 6.55 -4.75
C GLU A 137 -4.12 7.95 -4.80
N MET A 138 -2.86 8.06 -5.25
CA MET A 138 -2.27 9.38 -5.48
C MET A 138 -3.08 10.13 -6.56
N PRO A 139 -3.40 11.42 -6.37
CA PRO A 139 -4.02 12.23 -7.40
C PRO A 139 -3.19 12.22 -8.70
N LEU A 140 -3.83 11.93 -9.83
CA LEU A 140 -3.15 11.79 -11.13
C LEU A 140 -2.40 13.08 -11.53
N ASN A 141 -2.89 14.24 -11.12
CA ASN A 141 -2.19 15.50 -11.32
C ASN A 141 -0.80 15.55 -10.65
N MET A 142 -0.63 14.92 -9.48
CA MET A 142 0.69 14.87 -8.82
C MET A 142 1.67 13.99 -9.62
N VAL A 143 1.17 12.95 -10.28
CA VAL A 143 2.00 12.13 -11.17
C VAL A 143 2.48 12.93 -12.37
N THR A 144 1.56 13.57 -13.07
CA THR A 144 1.84 14.28 -14.33
C THR A 144 2.63 15.57 -14.11
N ALA A 145 2.37 16.29 -13.03
CA ALA A 145 2.99 17.59 -12.75
C ALA A 145 4.28 17.50 -11.89
N MET A 146 4.42 16.44 -11.09
CA MET A 146 5.50 16.33 -10.10
C MET A 146 6.32 15.04 -10.25
N GLY A 147 5.85 14.03 -10.99
CA GLY A 147 6.52 12.72 -11.08
C GLY A 147 6.28 11.84 -9.85
N GLY A 148 5.16 12.00 -9.18
CA GLY A 148 4.75 11.16 -8.07
C GLY A 148 5.60 11.35 -6.80
N TRP A 149 5.89 10.25 -6.13
CA TRP A 149 6.68 10.25 -4.89
C TRP A 149 8.18 10.50 -5.07
N VAL A 150 8.68 10.55 -6.31
CA VAL A 150 10.08 10.96 -6.58
C VAL A 150 10.29 12.42 -6.17
N ASP A 151 9.29 13.26 -6.39
CA ASP A 151 9.33 14.65 -5.96
C ASP A 151 9.02 14.78 -4.46
N ARG A 152 9.96 15.34 -3.73
CA ARG A 152 9.86 15.49 -2.27
C ARG A 152 8.69 16.40 -1.83
N ARG A 153 8.20 17.29 -2.71
CA ARG A 153 6.99 18.12 -2.44
C ARG A 153 5.74 17.27 -2.20
N SER A 154 5.71 16.02 -2.67
CA SER A 154 4.64 15.07 -2.38
C SER A 154 4.46 14.82 -0.89
N ILE A 155 5.53 14.94 -0.07
CA ILE A 155 5.47 14.82 1.38
C ILE A 155 4.55 15.88 1.99
N ASP A 156 4.70 17.13 1.58
CA ASP A 156 3.89 18.23 2.14
C ASP A 156 2.42 18.15 1.70
N CYS A 157 2.18 17.71 0.46
CA CYS A 157 0.83 17.45 -0.03
C CYS A 157 0.15 16.33 0.78
N TYR A 158 0.88 15.24 1.03
CA TYR A 158 0.41 14.12 1.83
C TYR A 158 0.14 14.51 3.29
N LEU A 159 1.02 15.31 3.89
CA LEU A 159 0.83 15.75 5.27
C LEU A 159 -0.40 16.65 5.42
N ARG A 160 -0.69 17.50 4.44
CA ARG A 160 -1.93 18.29 4.42
C ARG A 160 -3.16 17.40 4.39
N PHE A 161 -3.15 16.38 3.53
CA PHE A 161 -4.20 15.36 3.47
C PHE A 161 -4.35 14.64 4.81
N ALA A 162 -3.24 14.13 5.38
CA ALA A 162 -3.25 13.43 6.65
C ALA A 162 -3.74 14.32 7.81
N GLU A 163 -3.32 15.59 7.87
CA GLU A 163 -3.73 16.53 8.90
C GLU A 163 -5.24 16.76 8.91
N VAL A 164 -5.83 16.97 7.74
CA VAL A 164 -7.30 17.15 7.60
C VAL A 164 -8.03 15.95 8.16
N LEU A 165 -7.59 14.72 7.80
CA LEU A 165 -8.22 13.50 8.27
C LEU A 165 -8.03 13.28 9.78
N PHE A 166 -6.82 13.50 10.30
CA PHE A 166 -6.54 13.34 11.72
C PHE A 166 -7.39 14.31 12.57
N ARG A 167 -7.52 15.57 12.15
CA ARG A 167 -8.35 16.56 12.86
C ARG A 167 -9.83 16.25 12.77
N ARG A 168 -10.32 15.85 11.58
CA ARG A 168 -11.73 15.54 11.36
C ARG A 168 -12.18 14.31 12.13
N TYR A 169 -11.34 13.26 12.15
CA TYR A 169 -11.71 11.94 12.67
C TYR A 169 -11.02 11.59 14.00
N LYS A 170 -10.47 12.56 14.72
CA LYS A 170 -9.70 12.36 15.97
C LYS A 170 -10.47 11.62 17.06
N ASP A 171 -11.80 11.74 17.09
CA ASP A 171 -12.67 11.14 18.09
C ASP A 171 -13.38 9.86 17.58
N VAL A 172 -13.06 9.44 16.35
CA VAL A 172 -13.73 8.33 15.66
C VAL A 172 -12.76 7.23 15.28
N VAL A 173 -11.60 7.59 14.75
CA VAL A 173 -10.59 6.64 14.26
C VAL A 173 -9.41 6.63 15.22
N LYS A 174 -9.08 5.44 15.75
CA LYS A 174 -7.94 5.21 16.62
C LYS A 174 -6.74 4.64 15.87
N TYR A 175 -6.97 3.77 14.90
CA TYR A 175 -5.93 3.00 14.22
C TYR A 175 -5.68 3.52 12.81
N TRP A 176 -4.41 3.84 12.52
CA TRP A 176 -3.99 4.43 11.26
C TRP A 176 -2.83 3.66 10.64
N ILE A 177 -2.87 3.49 9.34
CA ILE A 177 -1.75 2.97 8.54
C ILE A 177 -1.35 4.06 7.55
N PRO A 178 -0.14 4.63 7.65
CA PRO A 178 0.29 5.68 6.74
C PRO A 178 0.33 5.24 5.28
N PHE A 179 0.87 4.05 5.00
CA PHE A 179 1.01 3.51 3.65
C PHE A 179 0.65 2.03 3.61
N ASN A 180 -0.15 1.64 2.61
CA ASN A 180 -0.35 0.23 2.28
C ASN A 180 0.88 -0.32 1.59
N GLU A 181 1.30 -1.52 1.98
CA GLU A 181 2.32 -2.33 1.27
C GLU A 181 3.51 -1.51 0.74
N ILE A 182 4.02 -0.62 1.61
CA ILE A 182 5.09 0.34 1.29
C ILE A 182 6.33 -0.35 0.69
N ASN A 183 6.54 -1.63 1.00
CA ASN A 183 7.63 -2.46 0.51
C ASN A 183 7.49 -2.85 -0.97
N ASP A 184 6.37 -2.63 -1.64
CA ASP A 184 6.24 -2.91 -3.07
C ASP A 184 7.18 -2.04 -3.91
N LEU A 185 7.58 -0.87 -3.39
CA LEU A 185 8.66 -0.05 -3.97
C LEU A 185 10.05 -0.67 -3.87
N THR A 186 10.22 -1.82 -3.23
CA THR A 186 11.48 -2.59 -3.34
C THR A 186 11.63 -3.30 -4.68
N THR A 187 10.57 -3.36 -5.47
CA THR A 187 10.53 -3.96 -6.82
C THR A 187 9.93 -3.01 -7.85
N ALA A 188 10.18 -3.27 -9.14
CA ALA A 188 9.67 -2.45 -10.24
C ALA A 188 8.13 -2.40 -10.32
N VAL A 189 7.45 -3.42 -9.78
CA VAL A 189 5.97 -3.46 -9.73
C VAL A 189 5.39 -2.27 -8.96
N GLY A 190 6.11 -1.79 -7.94
CA GLY A 190 5.71 -0.62 -7.16
C GLY A 190 5.80 0.72 -7.87
N ASN A 191 6.49 0.81 -9.01
CA ASN A 191 6.73 2.08 -9.70
C ASN A 191 5.44 2.88 -9.91
N TRP A 192 4.43 2.31 -10.59
CA TRP A 192 3.18 3.01 -10.82
C TRP A 192 2.30 3.05 -9.59
N ASN A 193 1.89 1.89 -9.08
CA ASN A 193 0.87 1.81 -8.04
C ASN A 193 1.27 2.53 -6.74
N HIS A 194 2.53 2.38 -6.32
CA HIS A 194 2.99 2.92 -5.03
C HIS A 194 3.76 4.23 -5.19
N GLY A 195 4.55 4.35 -6.26
CA GLY A 195 5.41 5.50 -6.50
C GLY A 195 4.79 6.61 -7.32
N GLY A 196 3.77 6.31 -8.13
CA GLY A 196 3.30 7.24 -9.16
C GLY A 196 4.40 7.53 -10.19
N ILE A 197 5.27 6.55 -10.43
CA ILE A 197 6.39 6.66 -11.36
C ILE A 197 5.96 6.08 -12.69
N LEU A 198 5.90 6.93 -13.71
CA LEU A 198 5.71 6.52 -15.09
C LEU A 198 7.04 6.69 -15.83
N ASN A 199 7.70 5.57 -16.09
CA ASN A 199 8.91 5.58 -16.89
C ASN A 199 8.54 5.65 -18.37
N HIS A 200 9.22 6.52 -19.13
CA HIS A 200 8.92 6.75 -20.53
C HIS A 200 8.98 5.46 -21.37
N GLY A 201 8.04 5.31 -22.30
CA GLY A 201 8.08 4.34 -23.38
C GLY A 201 7.19 3.13 -23.25
N THR A 202 6.45 2.93 -22.14
CA THR A 202 5.51 1.82 -22.06
C THR A 202 4.27 2.15 -21.23
N GLU A 203 3.10 1.89 -21.82
CA GLU A 203 1.81 1.90 -21.14
C GLU A 203 1.51 0.55 -20.45
N ASP A 204 2.29 -0.47 -20.76
CA ASP A 204 2.13 -1.80 -20.16
C ASP A 204 2.58 -1.79 -18.71
N PHE A 205 1.65 -2.07 -17.81
CA PHE A 205 1.91 -2.10 -16.38
C PHE A 205 2.95 -3.16 -15.97
N SER A 206 2.96 -4.29 -16.67
CA SER A 206 3.83 -5.44 -16.34
C SER A 206 5.28 -5.25 -16.83
N HIS A 207 5.49 -4.37 -17.81
CA HIS A 207 6.78 -4.19 -18.48
C HIS A 207 7.31 -2.75 -18.34
N GLN A 208 7.06 -2.12 -17.20
CA GLN A 208 7.64 -0.81 -16.88
C GLN A 208 9.16 -0.87 -16.88
N VAL A 209 9.79 0.11 -17.50
CA VAL A 209 11.24 0.31 -17.38
C VAL A 209 11.55 0.71 -15.94
N ASP A 210 12.36 -0.08 -15.25
CA ASP A 210 12.76 0.23 -13.87
C ASP A 210 13.92 1.24 -13.84
N ASP A 211 13.81 2.19 -12.92
CA ASP A 211 14.86 3.11 -12.53
C ASP A 211 15.00 3.00 -11.00
N PRO A 212 15.92 2.17 -10.51
CA PRO A 212 16.07 1.95 -9.07
C PRO A 212 16.36 3.21 -8.27
N ASP A 213 17.06 4.19 -8.81
CA ASP A 213 17.35 5.44 -8.12
C ASP A 213 16.06 6.22 -7.84
N LYS A 214 15.19 6.38 -8.85
CA LYS A 214 13.87 7.01 -8.67
C LYS A 214 12.99 6.21 -7.73
N ARG A 215 12.98 4.90 -7.86
CA ARG A 215 12.13 4.01 -7.08
C ARG A 215 12.49 4.06 -5.59
N TYR A 216 13.78 4.01 -5.25
CA TYR A 216 14.22 4.12 -3.86
C TYR A 216 14.16 5.56 -3.33
N ALA A 217 14.28 6.59 -4.18
CA ALA A 217 13.98 7.97 -3.80
C ALA A 217 12.50 8.11 -3.39
N ALA A 218 11.58 7.55 -4.18
CA ALA A 218 10.15 7.53 -3.85
C ALA A 218 9.87 6.77 -2.55
N LEU A 219 10.49 5.61 -2.34
CA LEU A 219 10.36 4.84 -1.11
C LEU A 219 10.88 5.62 0.11
N HIS A 220 12.03 6.28 -0.02
CA HIS A 220 12.58 7.12 1.04
C HIS A 220 11.65 8.27 1.39
N ASN A 221 11.10 8.97 0.40
CA ASN A 221 10.13 10.03 0.61
C ASN A 221 8.86 9.53 1.30
N GLN A 222 8.39 8.33 0.99
CA GLN A 222 7.27 7.71 1.70
C GLN A 222 7.62 7.37 3.16
N PHE A 223 8.83 6.90 3.45
CA PHE A 223 9.26 6.69 4.84
C PHE A 223 9.28 8.00 5.63
N VAL A 224 9.82 9.08 5.03
CA VAL A 224 9.81 10.40 5.66
C VAL A 224 8.39 10.93 5.86
N ALA A 225 7.52 10.78 4.86
CA ALA A 225 6.10 11.14 4.96
C ALA A 225 5.38 10.36 6.05
N SER A 226 5.64 9.03 6.14
CA SER A 226 5.11 8.17 7.21
C SER A 226 5.53 8.66 8.58
N ALA A 227 6.82 8.90 8.79
CA ALA A 227 7.35 9.37 10.07
C ALA A 227 6.77 10.73 10.49
N LYS A 228 6.69 11.68 9.55
CA LYS A 228 6.06 12.99 9.79
C LYS A 228 4.58 12.85 10.11
N ALA A 229 3.83 12.00 9.41
CA ALA A 229 2.41 11.76 9.69
C ALA A 229 2.19 11.14 11.08
N VAL A 230 3.02 10.19 11.49
CA VAL A 230 2.99 9.62 12.85
C VAL A 230 3.20 10.68 13.91
N LEU A 231 4.21 11.53 13.75
CA LEU A 231 4.49 12.62 14.69
C LEU A 231 3.35 13.64 14.75
N LEU A 232 2.83 14.05 13.59
CA LEU A 232 1.69 14.95 13.48
C LEU A 232 0.43 14.38 14.12
N GLY A 233 0.12 13.13 13.83
CA GLY A 233 -1.05 12.46 14.40
C GLY A 233 -0.99 12.35 15.91
N ARG A 234 0.18 12.01 16.48
CA ARG A 234 0.39 11.95 17.94
C ARG A 234 0.28 13.32 18.62
N GLN A 235 0.61 14.41 17.91
CA GLN A 235 0.38 15.78 18.40
C GLN A 235 -1.11 16.14 18.43
N ILE A 236 -1.89 15.65 17.45
CA ILE A 236 -3.33 15.89 17.36
C ILE A 236 -4.11 15.05 18.37
N ASN A 237 -3.77 13.76 18.47
CA ASN A 237 -4.35 12.83 19.44
C ASN A 237 -3.31 11.79 19.88
N PRO A 238 -2.83 11.81 21.13
CA PRO A 238 -1.84 10.85 21.65
C PRO A 238 -2.39 9.42 21.79
N GLU A 239 -3.71 9.21 21.68
CA GLU A 239 -4.33 7.89 21.69
C GLU A 239 -4.30 7.19 20.32
N PHE A 240 -3.91 7.88 19.26
CA PHE A 240 -3.72 7.25 17.95
C PHE A 240 -2.67 6.15 18.00
N ARG A 241 -2.93 5.10 17.24
CA ARG A 241 -2.01 3.96 17.05
C ARG A 241 -1.73 3.82 15.58
N PHE A 242 -0.46 3.88 15.25
CA PHE A 242 0.03 3.80 13.87
C PHE A 242 0.62 2.44 13.59
N GLY A 243 0.35 1.89 12.42
CA GLY A 243 0.88 0.60 11.97
C GLY A 243 1.67 0.69 10.69
N THR A 244 2.59 -0.23 10.50
CA THR A 244 3.12 -0.55 9.18
C THR A 244 2.18 -1.51 8.46
N MET A 245 2.29 -1.57 7.13
CA MET A 245 1.60 -2.56 6.31
C MET A 245 2.56 -3.06 5.23
N ILE A 246 2.85 -4.35 5.27
CA ILE A 246 3.84 -5.01 4.41
C ILE A 246 3.14 -6.03 3.52
N CYS A 247 3.41 -6.00 2.22
CA CYS A 247 3.11 -7.11 1.32
C CYS A 247 4.11 -8.23 1.61
N HIS A 248 3.70 -9.21 2.42
CA HIS A 248 4.59 -10.29 2.83
C HIS A 248 4.48 -11.46 1.86
N ILE A 249 5.54 -11.72 1.13
CA ILE A 249 5.69 -12.88 0.27
C ILE A 249 6.72 -13.80 0.91
N THR A 250 6.26 -14.87 1.53
CA THR A 250 7.18 -15.87 2.11
C THR A 250 8.02 -16.50 1.01
N VAL A 251 9.32 -16.51 1.18
CA VAL A 251 10.27 -17.07 0.22
C VAL A 251 11.00 -18.28 0.81
N TYR A 252 11.09 -19.35 0.04
CA TYR A 252 11.80 -20.56 0.39
C TYR A 252 12.99 -20.80 -0.55
N PRO A 253 14.10 -21.40 -0.10
CA PRO A 253 15.13 -21.86 -1.01
C PRO A 253 14.56 -23.05 -1.84
N LEU A 254 14.74 -23.00 -3.16
CA LEU A 254 14.29 -24.11 -4.02
C LEU A 254 15.02 -25.43 -3.68
N THR A 255 16.30 -25.30 -3.32
CA THR A 255 17.13 -26.40 -2.88
C THR A 255 17.92 -26.04 -1.62
N CYS A 256 18.51 -27.04 -0.96
CA CYS A 256 19.43 -26.81 0.16
C CYS A 256 20.85 -26.38 -0.26
N ARG A 257 21.09 -26.00 -1.51
CA ARG A 257 22.37 -25.42 -1.94
C ARG A 257 22.64 -24.11 -1.18
N PRO A 258 23.88 -23.86 -0.73
CA PRO A 258 24.22 -22.64 -0.02
C PRO A 258 23.84 -21.37 -0.78
N GLU A 259 23.94 -21.37 -2.12
CA GLU A 259 23.58 -20.25 -2.98
C GLU A 259 22.08 -19.93 -2.90
N ASP A 260 21.22 -20.96 -2.97
CA ASP A 260 19.76 -20.79 -2.88
C ASP A 260 19.37 -20.28 -1.49
N VAL A 261 19.95 -20.84 -0.44
CA VAL A 261 19.69 -20.41 0.95
C VAL A 261 20.11 -18.96 1.16
N LEU A 262 21.29 -18.54 0.67
CA LEU A 262 21.78 -17.17 0.79
C LEU A 262 20.90 -16.18 0.00
N LEU A 263 20.53 -16.53 -1.24
CA LEU A 263 19.63 -15.69 -2.05
C LEU A 263 18.27 -15.52 -1.39
N THR A 264 17.71 -16.61 -0.84
CA THR A 264 16.43 -16.56 -0.12
C THR A 264 16.48 -15.60 1.07
N GLN A 265 17.56 -15.66 1.86
CA GLN A 265 17.75 -14.72 2.98
C GLN A 265 17.83 -13.26 2.49
N GLN A 266 18.54 -13.01 1.39
CA GLN A 266 18.69 -11.67 0.83
C GLN A 266 17.36 -11.11 0.30
N GLU A 267 16.57 -11.95 -0.40
CA GLU A 267 15.25 -11.59 -0.90
C GLU A 267 14.29 -11.29 0.25
N ASP A 268 14.24 -12.14 1.27
CA ASP A 268 13.41 -11.94 2.46
C ASP A 268 13.75 -10.64 3.18
N GLN A 269 15.05 -10.38 3.39
CA GLN A 269 15.52 -9.16 4.01
C GLN A 269 15.06 -7.90 3.26
N LEU A 270 15.19 -7.89 1.93
CA LEU A 270 14.83 -6.71 1.13
C LEU A 270 13.31 -6.54 0.99
N ARG A 271 12.61 -7.62 0.66
CA ARG A 271 11.17 -7.55 0.38
C ARG A 271 10.33 -7.44 1.65
N ASN A 272 10.57 -8.31 2.61
CA ASN A 272 9.70 -8.45 3.77
C ASN A 272 10.17 -7.65 4.99
N CYS A 273 11.49 -7.50 5.19
CA CYS A 273 12.01 -6.95 6.43
C CYS A 273 12.39 -5.47 6.35
N MET A 274 13.02 -5.01 5.27
CA MET A 274 13.62 -3.67 5.18
C MET A 274 12.64 -2.54 5.51
N SER A 275 11.49 -2.51 4.86
CA SER A 275 10.51 -1.44 5.06
C SER A 275 9.90 -1.47 6.46
N GLY A 276 9.65 -2.67 6.99
CA GLY A 276 9.24 -2.85 8.38
C GLY A 276 10.29 -2.38 9.38
N ASP A 277 11.57 -2.70 9.13
CA ASP A 277 12.68 -2.23 9.96
C ASP A 277 12.77 -0.69 9.99
N VAL A 278 12.63 -0.04 8.83
CA VAL A 278 12.65 1.43 8.77
C VAL A 278 11.46 2.02 9.53
N GLN A 279 10.25 1.53 9.33
CA GLN A 279 9.06 2.09 9.99
C GLN A 279 8.98 1.75 11.49
N CYS A 280 9.47 0.56 11.92
CA CYS A 280 9.39 0.14 13.32
C CYS A 280 10.60 0.53 14.16
N LYS A 281 11.79 0.61 13.55
CA LYS A 281 13.06 0.91 14.24
C LYS A 281 13.62 2.29 13.91
N GLY A 282 13.12 2.93 12.88
CA GLY A 282 13.53 4.27 12.45
C GLY A 282 14.92 4.34 11.81
N VAL A 283 15.44 3.22 11.31
CA VAL A 283 16.77 3.16 10.71
C VAL A 283 16.80 2.19 9.53
N TYR A 284 17.58 2.53 8.51
CA TYR A 284 17.91 1.58 7.46
C TYR A 284 18.79 0.47 8.01
N PRO A 285 18.40 -0.81 7.84
CA PRO A 285 19.23 -1.93 8.29
C PRO A 285 20.54 -2.02 7.47
N TYR A 286 21.55 -2.63 8.05
CA TYR A 286 22.86 -2.77 7.43
C TYR A 286 22.80 -3.45 6.05
N TYR A 287 21.98 -4.50 5.92
CA TYR A 287 21.84 -5.22 4.64
C TYR A 287 21.26 -4.35 3.51
N ALA A 288 20.38 -3.39 3.83
CA ALA A 288 19.84 -2.45 2.84
C ALA A 288 20.93 -1.50 2.34
N LYS A 289 21.73 -0.93 3.23
CA LYS A 289 22.86 -0.06 2.85
C LYS A 289 23.84 -0.81 1.94
N ARG A 290 24.16 -2.05 2.29
CA ARG A 290 25.02 -2.91 1.45
C ARG A 290 24.41 -3.26 0.10
N TYR A 291 23.10 -3.43 0.04
CA TYR A 291 22.39 -3.65 -1.21
C TYR A 291 22.46 -2.42 -2.12
N PHE A 292 22.23 -1.23 -1.61
CA PHE A 292 22.33 0.02 -2.36
C PHE A 292 23.76 0.22 -2.91
N GLU A 293 24.76 0.06 -2.08
CA GLU A 293 26.17 0.14 -2.50
C GLU A 293 26.50 -0.83 -3.64
N ARG A 294 26.12 -2.12 -3.50
CA ARG A 294 26.43 -3.16 -4.49
C ARG A 294 25.72 -2.97 -5.83
N ASN A 295 24.53 -2.39 -5.80
CA ASN A 295 23.72 -2.18 -6.99
C ASN A 295 23.84 -0.74 -7.53
N HIS A 296 24.72 0.06 -6.98
CA HIS A 296 24.96 1.46 -7.37
C HIS A 296 23.68 2.30 -7.35
N ILE A 297 22.83 2.09 -6.33
CA ILE A 297 21.58 2.79 -6.15
C ILE A 297 21.83 4.05 -5.32
N HIS A 298 21.44 5.20 -5.86
CA HIS A 298 21.65 6.51 -5.27
C HIS A 298 20.34 7.28 -5.17
N PHE A 299 20.07 7.82 -4.00
CA PHE A 299 18.96 8.74 -3.75
C PHE A 299 19.32 9.72 -2.64
N ASP A 300 18.71 10.88 -2.67
CA ASP A 300 19.00 11.95 -1.71
C ASP A 300 18.34 11.66 -0.35
N VAL A 301 19.15 11.79 0.70
CA VAL A 301 18.72 11.80 2.10
C VAL A 301 19.03 13.18 2.65
N GLU A 302 18.00 13.95 2.99
CA GLU A 302 18.18 15.30 3.48
C GLU A 302 18.64 15.33 4.94
N PRO A 303 19.35 16.39 5.36
CA PRO A 303 19.70 16.60 6.76
C PRO A 303 18.45 16.57 7.64
N GLY A 304 18.44 15.70 8.66
CA GLY A 304 17.32 15.53 9.58
C GLY A 304 16.39 14.37 9.28
N ASP A 305 16.45 13.75 8.08
CA ASP A 305 15.59 12.62 7.74
C ASP A 305 15.82 11.43 8.68
N GLU A 306 17.07 11.10 8.98
CA GLU A 306 17.37 10.00 9.90
C GLU A 306 16.79 10.22 11.31
N GLU A 307 16.81 11.45 11.79
CA GLU A 307 16.20 11.79 13.10
C GLU A 307 14.67 11.72 13.04
N LEU A 308 14.07 12.18 11.94
CA LEU A 308 12.63 12.05 11.70
C LEU A 308 12.19 10.59 11.71
N LEU A 309 12.92 9.71 11.01
CA LEU A 309 12.62 8.28 10.97
C LEU A 309 12.68 7.67 12.39
N ARG A 310 13.72 8.00 13.18
CA ARG A 310 13.86 7.49 14.56
C ARG A 310 12.71 7.91 15.47
N ARG A 311 12.20 9.13 15.32
CA ARG A 311 11.13 9.67 16.15
C ARG A 311 9.75 9.27 15.70
N GLY A 312 9.57 9.05 14.40
CA GLY A 312 8.28 8.76 13.76
C GLY A 312 8.01 7.27 13.55
N THR A 313 8.50 6.40 14.45
CA THR A 313 8.25 4.96 14.38
C THR A 313 6.80 4.61 14.70
N VAL A 314 6.31 3.51 14.14
CA VAL A 314 4.93 3.01 14.31
C VAL A 314 4.77 2.16 15.58
N ASP A 315 3.51 1.92 15.99
CA ASP A 315 3.15 1.22 17.25
C ASP A 315 2.90 -0.28 17.03
N PHE A 316 2.50 -0.70 15.81
CA PHE A 316 2.23 -2.09 15.50
C PHE A 316 2.70 -2.48 14.10
N TYR A 317 2.95 -3.76 13.91
CA TYR A 317 3.33 -4.36 12.63
C TYR A 317 2.14 -5.13 12.06
N SER A 318 1.82 -4.88 10.79
CA SER A 318 0.82 -5.65 10.07
C SER A 318 1.31 -6.01 8.67
N PHE A 319 0.71 -7.05 8.09
CA PHE A 319 1.09 -7.53 6.77
C PHE A 319 -0.09 -8.16 6.05
N SER A 320 -0.03 -8.11 4.71
CA SER A 320 -0.85 -8.91 3.82
C SER A 320 -0.11 -10.19 3.46
N TYR A 321 -0.80 -11.32 3.44
CA TYR A 321 -0.24 -12.59 3.02
C TYR A 321 -1.10 -13.19 1.90
N TYR A 322 -0.49 -13.40 0.74
CA TYR A 322 -1.20 -13.89 -0.43
C TYR A 322 -0.63 -15.18 -0.99
N MET A 323 0.69 -15.29 -1.02
CA MET A 323 1.37 -16.39 -1.69
C MET A 323 2.79 -16.59 -1.20
N THR A 324 3.39 -17.71 -1.59
CA THR A 324 4.79 -18.05 -1.37
C THR A 324 5.52 -18.29 -2.68
N ASN A 325 6.82 -18.09 -2.66
CA ASN A 325 7.69 -18.36 -3.80
C ASN A 325 8.93 -19.15 -3.36
N CYS A 326 9.59 -19.81 -4.31
CA CYS A 326 10.96 -20.28 -4.13
C CYS A 326 11.95 -19.32 -4.80
N VAL A 327 13.15 -19.26 -4.23
CA VAL A 327 14.30 -18.52 -4.75
C VAL A 327 15.41 -19.50 -5.10
N THR A 328 16.06 -19.32 -6.24
CA THR A 328 17.16 -20.18 -6.68
C THR A 328 18.15 -19.45 -7.58
N ALA A 329 19.41 -19.87 -7.54
CA ALA A 329 20.44 -19.46 -8.47
C ALA A 329 20.36 -20.19 -9.83
N GLN A 330 19.49 -21.19 -9.98
CA GLN A 330 19.33 -21.95 -11.23
C GLN A 330 18.51 -21.14 -12.24
N LYS A 331 19.10 -20.84 -13.39
CA LYS A 331 18.50 -19.97 -14.41
C LYS A 331 17.33 -20.64 -15.18
N ASP A 332 17.29 -21.96 -15.19
CA ASP A 332 16.34 -22.81 -15.91
C ASP A 332 15.23 -23.37 -15.02
N ALA A 333 15.15 -22.94 -13.76
CA ALA A 333 14.09 -23.37 -12.87
C ALA A 333 12.70 -22.92 -13.36
N ALA A 334 11.71 -23.79 -13.23
CA ALA A 334 10.33 -23.46 -13.57
C ALA A 334 9.85 -22.25 -12.73
N GLN A 335 9.32 -21.24 -13.41
CA GLN A 335 8.86 -20.02 -12.77
C GLN A 335 7.38 -20.12 -12.39
N VAL A 336 7.00 -19.45 -11.32
CA VAL A 336 5.60 -19.17 -11.01
C VAL A 336 5.15 -18.03 -11.91
N SER A 337 4.13 -18.25 -12.70
CA SER A 337 3.50 -17.21 -13.53
C SER A 337 2.41 -16.44 -12.76
N GLY A 338 2.66 -16.13 -11.50
CA GLY A 338 1.77 -15.26 -10.71
C GLY A 338 1.89 -13.81 -11.17
N ASN A 339 0.79 -13.08 -11.10
CA ASN A 339 0.67 -11.73 -11.65
C ASN A 339 1.33 -10.62 -10.81
N ILE A 340 1.83 -10.90 -9.62
CA ILE A 340 2.35 -9.86 -8.72
C ILE A 340 3.87 -9.96 -8.54
N MET A 341 4.38 -11.14 -8.25
CA MET A 341 5.82 -11.32 -8.01
C MET A 341 6.27 -12.66 -8.57
N GLY A 342 7.24 -12.62 -9.47
CA GLY A 342 7.89 -13.83 -10.01
C GLY A 342 8.72 -14.54 -8.96
N GLY A 343 9.00 -15.81 -9.22
CA GLY A 343 9.86 -16.66 -8.39
C GLY A 343 9.84 -18.08 -8.93
N ALA A 344 10.72 -18.95 -8.43
CA ALA A 344 10.70 -20.34 -8.81
C ALA A 344 9.49 -21.06 -8.18
N LYS A 345 8.91 -22.01 -8.92
CA LYS A 345 7.79 -22.81 -8.46
C LYS A 345 8.22 -23.75 -7.33
N ASN A 346 7.51 -23.72 -6.21
CA ASN A 346 7.68 -24.70 -5.15
C ASN A 346 7.09 -26.05 -5.60
N PRO A 347 7.91 -27.13 -5.69
CA PRO A 347 7.43 -28.42 -6.19
C PRO A 347 6.44 -29.11 -5.25
N TYR A 348 6.32 -28.67 -4.01
CA TYR A 348 5.49 -29.30 -2.98
C TYR A 348 4.12 -28.63 -2.80
N LEU A 349 3.90 -27.46 -3.42
CA LEU A 349 2.68 -26.69 -3.27
C LEU A 349 1.82 -26.73 -4.54
N LYS A 350 0.52 -26.77 -4.33
CA LYS A 350 -0.46 -26.57 -5.40
C LYS A 350 -0.61 -25.07 -5.66
N ALA A 351 -0.93 -24.73 -6.89
CA ALA A 351 -1.27 -23.36 -7.25
C ALA A 351 -2.80 -23.18 -7.29
N THR A 352 -3.27 -21.99 -6.97
CA THR A 352 -4.65 -21.56 -7.25
C THR A 352 -4.86 -21.38 -8.76
N GLU A 353 -6.10 -21.06 -9.17
CA GLU A 353 -6.42 -20.68 -10.55
C GLU A 353 -5.65 -19.45 -11.05
N TRP A 354 -5.20 -18.59 -10.12
CA TRP A 354 -4.34 -17.43 -10.37
C TRP A 354 -2.84 -17.77 -10.42
N ASN A 355 -2.50 -19.04 -10.34
CA ASN A 355 -1.12 -19.54 -10.21
C ASN A 355 -0.40 -19.10 -8.92
N TRP A 356 -1.12 -18.72 -7.89
CA TRP A 356 -0.55 -18.43 -6.60
C TRP A 356 -0.39 -19.71 -5.80
N GLN A 357 0.81 -19.92 -5.29
CA GLN A 357 1.09 -21.03 -4.38
C GLN A 357 0.95 -20.54 -2.95
N ILE A 358 0.14 -21.22 -2.17
CA ILE A 358 -0.17 -20.85 -0.78
C ILE A 358 0.08 -22.10 0.08
N ASP A 359 0.77 -21.93 1.20
CA ASP A 359 1.02 -22.95 2.22
C ASP A 359 0.19 -22.76 3.48
#